data_0e33905831fb99647e5baaf62a71f0fa
#
_entry.id   0e33905831fb99647e5baaf62a71f0fa
#
_cell.length_a   1.000
_cell.length_b   1.000
_cell.length_c   1.000
_cell.angle_alpha   90.00
_cell.angle_beta   90.00
_cell.angle_gamma   90.00
#
_symmetry.space_group_name_H-M   'P 1'
#
loop_
_entity.id
_entity.type
_entity.pdbx_description
1 polymer ?
#
loop_
_entity_poly.entity_id
_entity_poly.type
_entity_poly.pdbx_seq_one_letter_code
_entity_poly.pdbx_strand_id
1 'polypeptide(L)'
;MPLSNDIQSWSTLRDNEKLLTMRVFTGLTMLDTIQGTVGSMSILPDARTQHEEAVITNIAFMESVHAKSYSSVFSTLSSTQEIEDAFRWSEDNPYLQKKAEIVLGYYRGDDPLKRKIASTLLESFLFYSGFYWPMYLSSRAKLTNTADLIRLIIRDEAVHGYYIGYK
;
A
#
# COMPACT_ATOMS: atom_id res chain seq x y z
N MET A 1 8.51 12.30 9.75
CA MET A 1 7.46 13.33 9.71
C MET A 1 6.65 13.25 10.99
N PRO A 2 6.34 14.37 11.64
CA PRO A 2 5.58 14.34 12.89
C PRO A 2 4.08 14.19 12.59
N LEU A 3 3.61 12.95 12.46
CA LEU A 3 2.18 12.64 12.22
C LEU A 3 1.25 13.23 13.28
N SER A 4 1.76 13.47 14.50
CA SER A 4 1.03 14.13 15.56
C SER A 4 0.51 15.54 15.20
N ASN A 5 1.15 16.21 14.24
CA ASN A 5 0.66 17.50 13.75
C ASN A 5 -0.68 17.38 12.99
N ASP A 6 -1.04 16.19 12.53
CA ASP A 6 -2.31 15.95 11.84
C ASP A 6 -3.48 15.68 12.79
N ILE A 7 -3.26 15.49 14.11
CA ILE A 7 -4.31 15.19 15.08
C ILE A 7 -5.40 16.28 15.09
N GLN A 8 -5.00 17.56 15.07
CA GLN A 8 -5.95 18.65 15.02
C GLN A 8 -6.78 18.62 13.71
N SER A 9 -6.12 18.39 12.60
CA SER A 9 -6.76 18.26 11.29
C SER A 9 -7.70 17.06 11.25
N TRP A 10 -7.28 15.91 11.82
CA TRP A 10 -8.09 14.71 11.96
C TRP A 10 -9.39 14.95 12.71
N SER A 11 -9.32 15.69 13.83
CA SER A 11 -10.51 16.01 14.64
C SER A 11 -11.56 16.84 13.88
N THR A 12 -11.15 17.57 12.85
CA THR A 12 -12.05 18.41 12.03
C THR A 12 -12.63 17.71 10.80
N LEU A 13 -12.20 16.46 10.52
CA LEU A 13 -12.78 15.65 9.45
C LEU A 13 -14.18 15.18 9.84
N ARG A 14 -15.07 15.09 8.86
CA ARG A 14 -16.38 14.46 9.01
C ARG A 14 -16.21 12.94 9.21
N ASP A 15 -17.16 12.30 9.87
CA ASP A 15 -17.08 10.87 10.17
C ASP A 15 -16.92 10.01 8.92
N ASN A 16 -17.58 10.37 7.81
CA ASN A 16 -17.41 9.66 6.54
C ASN A 16 -16.03 9.87 5.91
N GLU A 17 -15.37 11.01 6.13
CA GLU A 17 -14.00 11.27 5.66
C GLU A 17 -13.00 10.46 6.50
N LYS A 18 -13.19 10.38 7.82
CA LYS A 18 -12.39 9.52 8.70
C LYS A 18 -12.53 8.05 8.30
N LEU A 19 -13.77 7.59 8.15
CA LEU A 19 -14.07 6.22 7.76
C LEU A 19 -13.45 5.87 6.40
N LEU A 20 -13.56 6.76 5.41
CA LEU A 20 -12.94 6.56 4.10
C LEU A 20 -11.42 6.50 4.20
N THR A 21 -10.80 7.38 5.01
CA THR A 21 -9.36 7.38 5.25
C THR A 21 -8.88 6.05 5.82
N MET A 22 -9.57 5.56 6.85
CA MET A 22 -9.24 4.26 7.47
C MET A 22 -9.35 3.12 6.47
N ARG A 23 -10.43 3.06 5.69
CA ARG A 23 -10.65 2.00 4.68
C ARG A 23 -9.64 2.05 3.54
N VAL A 24 -9.28 3.24 3.05
CA VAL A 24 -8.25 3.41 2.02
C VAL A 24 -6.91 2.89 2.51
N PHE A 25 -6.48 3.29 3.70
CA PHE A 25 -5.18 2.87 4.24
C PHE A 25 -5.15 1.38 4.60
N THR A 26 -6.26 0.82 5.08
CA THR A 26 -6.35 -0.63 5.31
C THR A 26 -6.21 -1.40 4.00
N GLY A 27 -6.84 -0.92 2.92
CA GLY A 27 -6.70 -1.51 1.59
C GLY A 27 -5.28 -1.43 1.04
N LEU A 28 -4.59 -0.29 1.23
CA LEU A 28 -3.18 -0.12 0.87
C LEU A 28 -2.31 -1.09 1.69
N THR A 29 -2.45 -1.13 3.01
CA THR A 29 -1.70 -2.04 3.88
C THR A 29 -1.83 -3.51 3.44
N MET A 30 -3.01 -3.93 3.03
CA MET A 30 -3.23 -5.29 2.52
C MET A 30 -2.43 -5.53 1.23
N LEU A 31 -2.44 -4.59 0.30
CA LEU A 31 -1.73 -4.73 -0.98
C LEU A 31 -0.21 -4.73 -0.78
N ASP A 32 0.35 -3.84 0.07
CA ASP A 32 1.77 -3.82 0.43
C ASP A 32 2.19 -5.16 1.07
N THR A 33 1.35 -5.69 1.97
CA THR A 33 1.60 -6.98 2.59
C THR A 33 1.64 -8.10 1.55
N ILE A 34 0.70 -8.12 0.60
CA ILE A 34 0.68 -9.11 -0.49
C ILE A 34 1.92 -8.96 -1.37
N GLN A 35 2.28 -7.73 -1.73
CA GLN A 35 3.44 -7.46 -2.58
C GLN A 35 4.75 -7.86 -1.88
N GLY A 36 4.93 -7.45 -0.63
CA GLY A 36 6.15 -7.73 0.13
C GLY A 36 6.36 -9.20 0.48
N THR A 37 5.27 -9.93 0.80
CA THR A 37 5.36 -11.32 1.29
C THR A 37 5.20 -12.37 0.18
N VAL A 38 4.31 -12.15 -0.79
CA VAL A 38 4.01 -13.13 -1.84
C VAL A 38 4.52 -12.66 -3.19
N GLY A 39 4.25 -11.40 -3.57
CA GLY A 39 4.59 -10.87 -4.88
C GLY A 39 6.08 -10.88 -5.15
N SER A 40 6.86 -10.18 -4.35
CA SER A 40 8.31 -10.11 -4.49
C SER A 40 8.96 -11.48 -4.38
N MET A 41 8.48 -12.33 -3.46
CA MET A 41 9.00 -13.69 -3.29
C MET A 41 8.66 -14.59 -4.49
N SER A 42 7.55 -14.37 -5.17
CA SER A 42 7.18 -15.13 -6.37
C SER A 42 8.00 -14.76 -7.60
N ILE A 43 8.53 -13.53 -7.63
CA ILE A 43 9.37 -13.00 -8.72
C ILE A 43 10.86 -13.30 -8.49
N LEU A 44 11.29 -13.40 -7.23
CA LEU A 44 12.68 -13.59 -6.85
C LEU A 44 13.38 -14.78 -7.55
N PRO A 45 12.75 -15.96 -7.73
CA PRO A 45 13.36 -17.08 -8.45
C PRO A 45 13.64 -16.82 -9.93
N ASP A 46 13.04 -15.80 -10.52
CA ASP A 46 13.22 -15.40 -11.91
C ASP A 46 14.41 -14.43 -12.10
N ALA A 47 15.07 -14.04 -11.00
CA ALA A 47 16.26 -13.19 -11.04
C ALA A 47 17.41 -13.90 -11.74
N ARG A 48 18.10 -13.19 -12.65
CA ARG A 48 19.21 -13.71 -13.44
C ARG A 48 20.57 -13.32 -12.88
N THR A 49 20.63 -12.38 -11.98
CA THR A 49 21.84 -11.85 -11.36
C THR A 49 21.64 -11.54 -9.89
N GLN A 50 22.72 -11.54 -9.12
CA GLN A 50 22.72 -11.11 -7.73
C GLN A 50 22.22 -9.65 -7.55
N HIS A 51 22.41 -8.80 -8.56
CA HIS A 51 21.89 -7.43 -8.52
C HIS A 51 20.35 -7.41 -8.62
N GLU A 52 19.78 -8.27 -9.46
CA GLU A 52 18.31 -8.41 -9.54
C GLU A 52 17.73 -8.96 -8.23
N GLU A 53 18.36 -9.96 -7.64
CA GLU A 53 17.96 -10.49 -6.32
C GLU A 53 17.98 -9.39 -5.25
N ALA A 54 19.07 -8.59 -5.22
CA ALA A 54 19.20 -7.49 -4.28
C ALA A 54 18.11 -6.43 -4.45
N VAL A 55 17.73 -6.10 -5.69
CA VAL A 55 16.64 -5.13 -5.94
C VAL A 55 15.28 -5.72 -5.51
N ILE A 56 14.95 -6.95 -5.89
CA ILE A 56 13.68 -7.58 -5.55
C ILE A 56 13.53 -7.73 -4.02
N THR A 57 14.59 -8.11 -3.32
CA THR A 57 14.57 -8.19 -1.85
C THR A 57 14.48 -6.81 -1.19
N ASN A 58 15.06 -5.77 -1.80
CA ASN A 58 14.87 -4.40 -1.34
C ASN A 58 13.41 -3.94 -1.52
N ILE A 59 12.78 -4.24 -2.66
CA ILE A 59 11.35 -3.98 -2.87
C ILE A 59 10.54 -4.65 -1.75
N ALA A 60 10.74 -5.95 -1.50
CA ALA A 60 10.05 -6.67 -0.42
C ALA A 60 10.22 -6.01 0.96
N PHE A 61 11.42 -5.51 1.26
CA PHE A 61 11.68 -4.77 2.49
C PHE A 61 10.92 -3.44 2.52
N MET A 62 10.93 -2.69 1.43
CA MET A 62 10.25 -1.38 1.36
C MET A 62 8.74 -1.52 1.52
N GLU A 63 8.10 -2.57 0.98
CA GLU A 63 6.69 -2.86 1.22
C GLU A 63 6.38 -3.05 2.72
N SER A 64 7.30 -3.67 3.46
CA SER A 64 7.17 -3.78 4.92
C SER A 64 7.29 -2.42 5.62
N VAL A 65 8.12 -1.52 5.11
CA VAL A 65 8.25 -0.14 5.59
C VAL A 65 6.98 0.66 5.29
N HIS A 66 6.38 0.47 4.11
CA HIS A 66 5.11 1.10 3.73
C HIS A 66 3.97 0.64 4.65
N ALA A 67 3.80 -0.67 4.86
CA ALA A 67 2.81 -1.22 5.78
C ALA A 67 3.00 -0.70 7.22
N LYS A 68 4.25 -0.58 7.70
CA LYS A 68 4.57 0.04 8.98
C LYS A 68 4.23 1.52 9.02
N SER A 69 4.37 2.22 7.91
CA SER A 69 4.02 3.64 7.80
C SER A 69 2.51 3.87 7.99
N TYR A 70 1.66 3.06 7.36
CA TYR A 70 0.21 3.11 7.60
C TYR A 70 -0.16 2.74 9.05
N SER A 71 0.49 1.73 9.61
CA SER A 71 0.32 1.39 11.03
C SER A 71 0.64 2.57 11.96
N SER A 72 1.64 3.38 11.61
CA SER A 72 1.99 4.59 12.36
C SER A 72 0.93 5.68 12.22
N VAL A 73 0.33 5.84 11.04
CA VAL A 73 -0.82 6.75 10.82
C VAL A 73 -2.01 6.30 11.68
N PHE A 74 -2.37 5.02 11.62
CA PHE A 74 -3.47 4.47 12.41
C PHE A 74 -3.28 4.72 13.90
N SER A 75 -2.14 4.34 14.46
CA SER A 75 -1.86 4.48 15.90
C SER A 75 -1.77 5.94 16.37
N THR A 76 -1.52 6.89 15.44
CA THR A 76 -1.46 8.32 15.76
C THR A 76 -2.84 8.99 15.73
N LEU A 77 -3.69 8.60 14.78
CA LEU A 77 -4.93 9.33 14.47
C LEU A 77 -6.20 8.64 14.98
N SER A 78 -6.15 7.33 15.26
CA SER A 78 -7.34 6.53 15.53
C SER A 78 -7.23 5.74 16.82
N SER A 79 -8.36 5.41 17.41
CA SER A 79 -8.45 4.50 18.56
C SER A 79 -8.24 3.04 18.12
N THR A 80 -7.86 2.18 19.06
CA THR A 80 -7.72 0.75 18.81
C THR A 80 -8.99 0.14 18.22
N GLN A 81 -10.17 0.53 18.71
CA GLN A 81 -11.44 0.04 18.19
C GLN A 81 -11.69 0.42 16.74
N GLU A 82 -11.41 1.68 16.36
CA GLU A 82 -11.54 2.13 14.97
C GLU A 82 -10.59 1.37 14.03
N ILE A 83 -9.39 1.07 14.50
CA ILE A 83 -8.41 0.28 13.76
C ILE A 83 -8.92 -1.15 13.56
N GLU A 84 -9.38 -1.81 14.61
CA GLU A 84 -9.96 -3.16 14.54
C GLU A 84 -11.16 -3.23 13.60
N ASP A 85 -12.06 -2.25 13.67
CA ASP A 85 -13.23 -2.18 12.80
C ASP A 85 -12.85 -1.97 11.33
N ALA A 86 -11.80 -1.19 11.05
CA ALA A 86 -11.29 -0.99 9.70
C ALA A 86 -10.68 -2.28 9.11
N PHE A 87 -9.91 -3.02 9.90
CA PHE A 87 -9.34 -4.30 9.46
C PHE A 87 -10.43 -5.37 9.27
N ARG A 88 -11.39 -5.46 10.18
CA ARG A 88 -12.57 -6.35 10.02
C ARG A 88 -13.35 -6.02 8.75
N TRP A 89 -13.60 -4.74 8.50
CA TRP A 89 -14.24 -4.32 7.24
C TRP A 89 -13.42 -4.77 6.01
N SER A 90 -12.09 -4.70 6.08
CA SER A 90 -11.21 -5.14 5.00
C SER A 90 -11.34 -6.64 4.73
N GLU A 91 -11.43 -7.45 5.78
CA GLU A 91 -11.64 -8.90 5.67
C GLU A 91 -13.01 -9.25 5.10
N ASP A 92 -14.04 -8.51 5.48
CA ASP A 92 -15.43 -8.77 5.07
C ASP A 92 -15.79 -8.15 3.71
N ASN A 93 -15.00 -7.21 3.18
CA ASN A 93 -15.35 -6.50 1.95
C ASN A 93 -15.07 -7.37 0.71
N PRO A 94 -16.13 -7.81 -0.03
CA PRO A 94 -15.98 -8.76 -1.12
C PRO A 94 -15.18 -8.21 -2.30
N TYR A 95 -15.22 -6.91 -2.55
CA TYR A 95 -14.48 -6.30 -3.66
C TYR A 95 -12.99 -6.20 -3.35
N LEU A 96 -12.65 -5.89 -2.09
CA LEU A 96 -11.27 -5.82 -1.65
C LEU A 96 -10.64 -7.23 -1.62
N GLN A 97 -11.38 -8.21 -1.08
CA GLN A 97 -10.96 -9.61 -1.09
C GLN A 97 -10.82 -10.15 -2.53
N LYS A 98 -11.75 -9.81 -3.42
CA LYS A 98 -11.65 -10.20 -4.84
C LYS A 98 -10.43 -9.60 -5.54
N LYS A 99 -10.07 -8.36 -5.22
CA LYS A 99 -8.83 -7.74 -5.69
C LYS A 99 -7.61 -8.54 -5.22
N ALA A 100 -7.55 -8.88 -3.93
CA ALA A 100 -6.48 -9.70 -3.36
C ALA A 100 -6.38 -11.09 -4.02
N GLU A 101 -7.51 -11.78 -4.20
CA GLU A 101 -7.56 -13.09 -4.87
C GLU A 101 -7.00 -13.04 -6.28
N ILE A 102 -7.36 -12.03 -7.07
CA ILE A 102 -6.87 -11.90 -8.45
C ILE A 102 -5.35 -11.74 -8.46
N VAL A 103 -4.82 -10.85 -7.64
CA VAL A 103 -3.36 -10.61 -7.55
C VAL A 103 -2.64 -11.86 -7.06
N LEU A 104 -3.10 -12.46 -5.96
CA LEU A 104 -2.52 -13.69 -5.41
C LEU A 104 -2.61 -14.87 -6.39
N GLY A 105 -3.68 -14.96 -7.17
CA GLY A 105 -3.84 -15.98 -8.21
C GLY A 105 -2.74 -15.91 -9.27
N TYR A 106 -2.36 -14.71 -9.69
CA TYR A 106 -1.22 -14.52 -10.60
C TYR A 106 0.11 -14.84 -9.93
N TYR A 107 0.34 -14.40 -8.69
CA TYR A 107 1.60 -14.66 -7.98
C TYR A 107 1.84 -16.14 -7.69
N ARG A 108 0.78 -16.90 -7.48
CA ARG A 108 0.83 -18.36 -7.24
C ARG A 108 0.85 -19.19 -8.55
N GLY A 109 0.64 -18.55 -9.69
CA GLY A 109 0.69 -19.21 -10.99
C GLY A 109 2.12 -19.48 -11.45
N ASP A 110 2.26 -20.39 -12.42
CA ASP A 110 3.58 -20.85 -12.91
C ASP A 110 4.19 -19.94 -13.99
N ASP A 111 3.44 -18.96 -14.49
CA ASP A 111 3.88 -18.08 -15.58
C ASP A 111 4.66 -16.84 -15.04
N PRO A 112 5.99 -16.79 -15.25
CA PRO A 112 6.81 -15.68 -14.76
C PRO A 112 6.40 -14.31 -15.30
N LEU A 113 5.95 -14.28 -16.56
CA LEU A 113 5.53 -13.02 -17.19
C LEU A 113 4.26 -12.48 -16.54
N LYS A 114 3.29 -13.35 -16.26
CA LYS A 114 2.04 -12.95 -15.59
C LYS A 114 2.29 -12.46 -14.17
N ARG A 115 3.22 -13.09 -13.42
CA ARG A 115 3.63 -12.59 -12.09
C ARG A 115 4.18 -11.16 -12.16
N LYS A 116 5.08 -10.89 -13.11
CA LYS A 116 5.67 -9.55 -13.30
C LYS A 116 4.63 -8.53 -13.76
N ILE A 117 3.74 -8.90 -14.69
CA ILE A 117 2.64 -8.01 -15.13
C ILE A 117 1.71 -7.68 -13.94
N ALA A 118 1.33 -8.67 -13.14
CA ALA A 118 0.48 -8.45 -11.96
C ALA A 118 1.16 -7.53 -10.95
N SER A 119 2.45 -7.73 -10.70
CA SER A 119 3.24 -6.86 -9.83
C SER A 119 3.33 -5.43 -10.37
N THR A 120 3.65 -5.26 -11.65
CA THR A 120 3.70 -3.94 -12.29
C THR A 120 2.35 -3.21 -12.21
N LEU A 121 1.24 -3.91 -12.41
CA LEU A 121 -0.10 -3.34 -12.29
C LEU A 121 -0.45 -2.99 -10.83
N LEU A 122 0.00 -3.80 -9.88
CA LEU A 122 -0.18 -3.51 -8.46
C LEU A 122 0.56 -2.23 -8.08
N GLU A 123 1.84 -2.13 -8.40
CA GLU A 123 2.72 -1.00 -8.07
C GLU A 123 2.31 0.32 -8.76
N SER A 124 1.90 0.24 -10.04
CA SER A 124 1.65 1.42 -10.86
C SER A 124 0.19 1.83 -10.99
N PHE A 125 -0.77 0.94 -10.67
CA PHE A 125 -2.20 1.20 -10.86
C PHE A 125 -3.02 0.99 -9.59
N LEU A 126 -2.88 -0.17 -8.94
CA LEU A 126 -3.74 -0.49 -7.79
C LEU A 126 -3.41 0.40 -6.59
N PHE A 127 -2.15 0.63 -6.29
CA PHE A 127 -1.73 1.55 -5.22
C PHE A 127 -2.16 2.99 -5.50
N TYR A 128 -1.98 3.47 -6.71
CA TYR A 128 -2.32 4.85 -7.07
C TYR A 128 -3.80 5.18 -6.87
N SER A 129 -4.68 4.20 -7.01
CA SER A 129 -6.10 4.39 -6.71
C SER A 129 -6.36 4.76 -5.24
N GLY A 130 -5.54 4.22 -4.32
CA GLY A 130 -5.59 4.54 -2.90
C GLY A 130 -4.91 5.87 -2.56
N PHE A 131 -3.81 6.20 -3.24
CA PHE A 131 -3.06 7.43 -2.98
C PHE A 131 -3.83 8.72 -3.33
N TYR A 132 -4.82 8.62 -4.19
CA TYR A 132 -5.65 9.77 -4.55
C TYR A 132 -6.29 10.44 -3.34
N TRP A 133 -6.82 9.66 -2.40
CA TRP A 133 -7.57 10.19 -1.26
C TRP A 133 -6.73 11.06 -0.31
N PRO A 134 -5.57 10.63 0.20
CA PRO A 134 -4.72 11.48 1.02
C PRO A 134 -4.21 12.71 0.26
N MET A 135 -3.95 12.63 -1.04
CA MET A 135 -3.59 13.79 -1.84
C MET A 135 -4.76 14.79 -1.97
N TYR A 136 -5.98 14.29 -2.15
CA TYR A 136 -7.18 15.12 -2.13
C TYR A 136 -7.37 15.84 -0.79
N LEU A 137 -7.22 15.15 0.34
CA LEU A 137 -7.29 15.79 1.66
C LEU A 137 -6.20 16.86 1.83
N SER A 138 -4.98 16.58 1.40
CA SER A 138 -3.86 17.52 1.46
C SER A 138 -4.09 18.78 0.63
N SER A 139 -4.72 18.67 -0.54
CA SER A 139 -5.10 19.83 -1.37
C SER A 139 -6.09 20.77 -0.67
N ARG A 140 -6.74 20.29 0.37
CA ARG A 140 -7.66 21.04 1.24
C ARG A 140 -7.05 21.38 2.59
N ALA A 141 -5.73 21.36 2.70
CA ALA A 141 -4.98 21.59 3.93
C ALA A 141 -5.37 20.63 5.09
N LYS A 142 -5.75 19.38 4.76
CA LYS A 142 -6.07 18.32 5.71
C LYS A 142 -5.03 17.21 5.65
N LEU A 143 -4.62 16.67 6.81
CA LEU A 143 -3.68 15.56 6.96
C LEU A 143 -2.39 15.74 6.11
N THR A 144 -1.81 16.92 6.16
CA THR A 144 -0.68 17.28 5.29
C THR A 144 0.58 16.48 5.59
N ASN A 145 0.85 16.14 6.86
CA ASN A 145 2.00 15.31 7.24
C ASN A 145 1.79 13.84 6.82
N THR A 146 0.55 13.35 6.93
CA THR A 146 0.18 12.02 6.40
C THR A 146 0.37 12.01 4.88
N ALA A 147 -0.09 13.03 4.17
CA ALA A 147 0.10 13.11 2.73
C ALA A 147 1.59 13.19 2.32
N ASP A 148 2.42 13.87 3.10
CA ASP A 148 3.86 13.90 2.86
C ASP A 148 4.51 12.52 3.05
N LEU A 149 4.03 11.73 4.01
CA LEU A 149 4.44 10.32 4.15
C LEU A 149 4.04 9.52 2.92
N ILE A 150 2.80 9.67 2.44
CA ILE A 150 2.32 8.99 1.24
C ILE A 150 3.11 9.42 -0.02
N ARG A 151 3.55 10.66 -0.12
CA ARG A 151 4.42 11.11 -1.24
C ARG A 151 5.76 10.37 -1.27
N LEU A 152 6.32 9.99 -0.12
CA LEU A 152 7.53 9.15 -0.10
C LEU A 152 7.22 7.74 -0.63
N ILE A 153 6.11 7.15 -0.19
CA ILE A 153 5.66 5.84 -0.68
C ILE A 153 5.44 5.90 -2.21
N ILE A 154 4.72 6.89 -2.72
CA ILE A 154 4.51 7.06 -4.18
C ILE A 154 5.83 7.07 -4.98
N ARG A 155 6.89 7.66 -4.43
CA ARG A 155 8.21 7.68 -5.09
C ARG A 155 8.83 6.29 -5.16
N ASP A 156 8.68 5.52 -4.10
CA ASP A 156 9.15 4.13 -4.07
C ASP A 156 8.38 3.27 -5.05
N GLU A 157 7.04 3.37 -5.06
CA GLU A 157 6.16 2.62 -5.99
C GLU A 157 6.43 2.96 -7.47
N ALA A 158 6.79 4.21 -7.75
CA ALA A 158 7.19 4.59 -9.10
C ALA A 158 8.46 3.87 -9.55
N VAL A 159 9.41 3.65 -8.64
CA VAL A 159 10.65 2.90 -8.90
C VAL A 159 10.37 1.41 -8.99
N HIS A 160 9.56 0.86 -8.07
CA HIS A 160 9.18 -0.55 -8.05
C HIS A 160 8.48 -0.95 -9.35
N GLY A 161 7.41 -0.24 -9.72
CA GLY A 161 6.64 -0.50 -10.94
C GLY A 161 7.46 -0.36 -12.22
N TYR A 162 8.33 0.67 -12.29
CA TYR A 162 9.24 0.85 -13.42
C TYR A 162 10.24 -0.30 -13.54
N TYR A 163 10.89 -0.69 -12.43
CA TYR A 163 11.89 -1.75 -12.44
C TYR A 163 11.29 -3.10 -12.84
N ILE A 164 10.18 -3.49 -12.21
CA ILE A 164 9.54 -4.78 -12.50
C ILE A 164 9.00 -4.82 -13.92
N GLY A 165 8.41 -3.72 -14.41
CA GLY A 165 7.89 -3.61 -15.77
C GLY A 165 8.97 -3.60 -16.85
N TYR A 166 10.20 -3.18 -16.51
CA TYR A 166 11.37 -3.25 -17.41
C TYR A 166 11.93 -4.67 -17.51
N LYS A 167 11.78 -5.48 -16.47
CA LYS A 167 12.30 -6.86 -16.35
C LYS A 167 11.33 -7.93 -16.82
#